data_e56340cc467bfde699232c71a5571c02
#
_entry.id   e56340cc467bfde699232c71a5571c02
#
_cell.length_a   1.000
_cell.length_b   1.000
_cell.length_c   1.000
_cell.angle_alpha   90.00
_cell.angle_beta   90.00
_cell.angle_gamma   90.00
#
_symmetry.space_group_name_H-M   'P 1'
#
loop_
_entity.id
_entity.type
_entity.pdbx_description
1 polymer ?
#
loop_
_entity_poly.entity_id
_entity_poly.type
_entity_poly.pdbx_seq_one_letter_code
_entity_poly.pdbx_strand_id
1 'polypeptide(L)'
;FTEIKNRLIETSEPIQSLRRKIISMGRVSAYNAFHNIKKAYPEPDESKWKEIPQTIESEHPYRDNTDQLFTLHQAGAKFMRVRFEKLEFESDNDFLTVETKEGDIVSFYTGTSHPSGATSDYIVGDTAVVHLVTDHSVTRYGFKVGHIEVID
;
A
#
# COMPACT_ATOMS: atom_id res chain seq x y z
N PHE A 1 18.64 11.63 -28.16
CA PHE A 1 17.59 11.96 -27.17
C PHE A 1 16.98 10.70 -26.53
N THR A 2 16.58 9.71 -27.31
CA THR A 2 15.97 8.44 -26.83
C THR A 2 16.88 7.68 -25.88
N GLU A 3 18.16 7.63 -26.15
CA GLU A 3 19.16 6.94 -25.34
C GLU A 3 19.32 7.56 -23.95
N ILE A 4 19.35 8.90 -23.86
CA ILE A 4 19.39 9.63 -22.59
C ILE A 4 18.11 9.39 -21.81
N LYS A 5 16.94 9.47 -22.46
CA LYS A 5 15.64 9.19 -21.85
C LYS A 5 15.60 7.78 -21.24
N ASN A 6 16.00 6.77 -22.02
CA ASN A 6 15.99 5.38 -21.59
C ASN A 6 16.93 5.18 -20.38
N ARG A 7 18.13 5.75 -20.43
CA ARG A 7 19.06 5.71 -19.30
C ARG A 7 18.46 6.32 -18.02
N LEU A 8 17.83 7.50 -18.10
CA LEU A 8 17.20 8.13 -16.96
C LEU A 8 16.07 7.26 -16.36
N ILE A 9 15.29 6.58 -17.20
CA ILE A 9 14.25 5.66 -16.75
C ILE A 9 14.85 4.42 -16.08
N GLU A 10 15.79 3.75 -16.75
CA GLU A 10 16.39 2.49 -16.28
C GLU A 10 17.26 2.63 -15.04
N THR A 11 17.78 3.81 -14.77
CA THR A 11 18.63 4.11 -13.61
C THR A 11 17.93 4.91 -12.52
N SER A 12 16.62 5.07 -12.62
CA SER A 12 15.80 5.72 -11.59
C SER A 12 15.93 5.00 -10.25
N GLU A 13 15.81 5.75 -9.16
CA GLU A 13 15.79 5.18 -7.82
C GLU A 13 14.37 4.71 -7.50
N PRO A 14 14.15 3.40 -7.30
CA PRO A 14 12.82 2.86 -7.09
C PRO A 14 12.16 3.43 -5.83
N ILE A 15 10.88 3.78 -5.93
CA ILE A 15 10.06 4.27 -4.83
C ILE A 15 8.74 3.50 -4.83
N GLN A 16 8.36 2.92 -3.69
CA GLN A 16 7.18 2.06 -3.58
C GLN A 16 5.90 2.75 -4.01
N SER A 17 5.67 3.97 -3.55
CA SER A 17 4.48 4.77 -3.88
C SER A 17 4.34 5.13 -5.37
N LEU A 18 5.41 5.02 -6.15
CA LEU A 18 5.43 5.25 -7.61
C LEU A 18 5.38 3.96 -8.44
N ARG A 19 5.48 2.80 -7.80
CA ARG A 19 5.40 1.49 -8.45
C ARG A 19 4.07 1.35 -9.20
N ARG A 20 4.11 0.86 -10.45
CA ARG A 20 2.96 0.71 -11.35
C ARG A 20 2.20 2.01 -11.70
N LYS A 21 2.62 3.17 -11.17
CA LYS A 21 2.01 4.46 -11.48
C LYS A 21 2.76 5.23 -12.57
N ILE A 22 4.07 5.02 -12.67
CA ILE A 22 4.92 5.65 -13.69
C ILE A 22 5.92 4.63 -14.27
N ILE A 23 6.38 4.87 -15.51
CA ILE A 23 7.26 3.93 -16.25
C ILE A 23 8.57 3.67 -15.49
N SER A 24 9.18 4.70 -14.87
CA SER A 24 10.44 4.57 -14.14
C SER A 24 10.27 3.90 -12.78
N MET A 25 9.04 3.73 -12.28
CA MET A 25 8.70 3.24 -10.95
C MET A 25 9.49 3.91 -9.80
N GLY A 26 10.02 5.10 -10.05
CA GLY A 26 10.87 5.80 -9.09
C GLY A 26 11.22 7.23 -9.54
N ARG A 27 12.08 7.88 -8.76
CA ARG A 27 12.59 9.22 -9.07
C ARG A 27 13.88 9.17 -9.89
N VAL A 28 14.08 10.14 -10.75
CA VAL A 28 15.32 10.30 -11.52
C VAL A 28 16.50 10.55 -10.56
N SER A 29 17.59 9.84 -10.78
CA SER A 29 18.86 10.02 -10.08
C SER A 29 19.96 10.35 -11.09
N ALA A 30 20.47 11.57 -11.07
CA ALA A 30 21.57 11.98 -11.93
C ALA A 30 22.84 11.16 -11.65
N TYR A 31 23.09 10.84 -10.38
CA TYR A 31 24.20 9.97 -9.97
C TYR A 31 24.11 8.58 -10.59
N ASN A 32 22.95 7.92 -10.43
CA ASN A 32 22.74 6.58 -11.00
C ASN A 32 22.83 6.61 -12.54
N ALA A 33 22.27 7.64 -13.17
CA ALA A 33 22.33 7.79 -14.62
C ALA A 33 23.76 7.98 -15.13
N PHE A 34 24.57 8.80 -14.45
CA PHE A 34 25.97 9.01 -14.78
C PHE A 34 26.78 7.72 -14.67
N HIS A 35 26.61 6.99 -13.56
CA HIS A 35 27.34 5.74 -13.28
C HIS A 35 26.69 4.49 -13.87
N ASN A 36 25.57 4.61 -14.59
CA ASN A 36 24.78 3.49 -15.15
C ASN A 36 24.38 2.45 -14.08
N ILE A 37 24.01 2.93 -12.88
CA ILE A 37 23.57 2.08 -11.78
C ILE A 37 22.08 1.80 -11.95
N LYS A 38 21.74 0.52 -12.19
CA LYS A 38 20.35 0.06 -12.27
C LYS A 38 19.95 -0.57 -10.95
N LYS A 39 18.85 -0.09 -10.38
CA LYS A 39 18.22 -0.63 -9.17
C LYS A 39 16.86 -1.18 -9.53
N ALA A 40 16.57 -2.42 -9.15
CA ALA A 40 15.23 -2.98 -9.25
C ALA A 40 14.49 -2.82 -7.92
N TYR A 41 13.19 -2.56 -7.98
CA TYR A 41 12.34 -2.67 -6.81
C TYR A 41 12.18 -4.16 -6.49
N PRO A 42 12.30 -4.58 -5.21
CA PRO A 42 12.09 -5.98 -4.84
C PRO A 42 10.68 -6.43 -5.22
N GLU A 43 10.57 -7.55 -5.91
CA GLU A 43 9.30 -8.15 -6.30
C GLU A 43 9.09 -9.47 -5.54
N PRO A 44 7.90 -9.73 -4.98
CA PRO A 44 7.59 -10.99 -4.32
C PRO A 44 7.43 -12.11 -5.33
N ASP A 45 7.74 -13.33 -4.92
CA ASP A 45 7.33 -14.54 -5.62
C ASP A 45 5.88 -14.85 -5.22
N GLU A 46 4.94 -14.62 -6.14
CA GLU A 46 3.50 -14.76 -5.90
C GLU A 46 3.09 -16.17 -5.42
N SER A 47 3.92 -17.19 -5.64
CA SER A 47 3.64 -18.55 -5.18
C SER A 47 3.98 -18.79 -3.71
N LYS A 48 4.64 -17.84 -3.04
CA LYS A 48 5.17 -17.99 -1.67
C LYS A 48 4.37 -17.27 -0.60
N TRP A 49 3.28 -16.64 -0.93
CA TRP A 49 2.43 -15.98 0.05
C TRP A 49 1.86 -16.98 1.06
N LYS A 50 1.99 -16.64 2.34
CA LYS A 50 1.44 -17.38 3.48
C LYS A 50 0.44 -16.50 4.20
N GLU A 51 -0.73 -17.02 4.48
CA GLU A 51 -1.75 -16.34 5.27
C GLU A 51 -1.41 -16.41 6.76
N ILE A 52 -1.47 -15.26 7.42
CA ILE A 52 -1.29 -15.13 8.88
C ILE A 52 -2.55 -14.48 9.45
N PRO A 53 -3.29 -15.16 10.35
CA PRO A 53 -4.47 -14.57 10.96
C PRO A 53 -4.10 -13.33 11.79
N GLN A 54 -4.52 -12.17 11.33
CA GLN A 54 -4.47 -10.91 12.06
C GLN A 54 -5.71 -10.12 11.70
N THR A 55 -6.59 -9.90 12.66
CA THR A 55 -7.85 -9.19 12.46
C THR A 55 -7.82 -7.84 13.13
N ILE A 56 -8.06 -6.79 12.34
CA ILE A 56 -8.35 -5.44 12.83
C ILE A 56 -9.55 -4.90 12.08
N GLU A 57 -10.32 -4.04 12.72
CA GLU A 57 -11.49 -3.43 12.12
C GLU A 57 -11.72 -2.02 12.69
N SER A 58 -12.42 -1.18 11.94
CA SER A 58 -12.95 0.09 12.45
C SER A 58 -14.18 -0.18 13.33
N GLU A 59 -14.69 0.84 14.02
CA GLU A 59 -16.06 0.82 14.51
C GLU A 59 -17.06 0.68 13.33
N HIS A 60 -18.25 0.13 13.58
CA HIS A 60 -19.28 -0.09 12.56
C HIS A 60 -20.63 0.52 12.99
N PRO A 61 -21.07 1.65 12.39
CA PRO A 61 -20.31 2.48 11.43
C PRO A 61 -19.12 3.18 12.10
N TYR A 62 -18.13 3.59 11.27
CA TYR A 62 -17.04 4.43 11.78
C TYR A 62 -17.57 5.81 12.19
N ARG A 63 -16.77 6.57 12.94
CA ARG A 63 -17.15 7.91 13.41
C ARG A 63 -16.70 8.99 12.43
N ASP A 64 -17.44 10.11 12.43
CA ASP A 64 -17.03 11.34 11.77
C ASP A 64 -15.73 11.89 12.41
N ASN A 65 -14.95 12.63 11.62
CA ASN A 65 -13.69 13.27 12.02
C ASN A 65 -12.69 12.27 12.64
N THR A 66 -12.62 11.08 12.09
CA THR A 66 -11.66 10.06 12.49
C THR A 66 -10.35 10.24 11.72
N ASP A 67 -9.23 10.16 12.44
CA ASP A 67 -7.87 10.06 11.91
C ASP A 67 -7.18 8.99 12.75
N GLN A 68 -7.17 7.74 12.27
CA GLN A 68 -6.76 6.59 13.06
C GLN A 68 -5.83 5.66 12.32
N LEU A 69 -4.72 5.31 12.98
CA LEU A 69 -3.71 4.38 12.49
C LEU A 69 -3.84 3.02 13.19
N PHE A 70 -3.80 1.96 12.38
CA PHE A 70 -3.76 0.58 12.84
C PHE A 70 -2.49 -0.08 12.30
N THR A 71 -1.64 -0.58 13.18
CA THR A 71 -0.37 -1.20 12.78
C THR A 71 -0.51 -2.73 12.76
N LEU A 72 -0.17 -3.33 11.64
CA LEU A 72 -0.02 -4.77 11.45
C LEU A 72 1.47 -5.08 11.35
N HIS A 73 1.95 -6.02 12.15
CA HIS A 73 3.37 -6.39 12.19
C HIS A 73 3.55 -7.90 12.19
N GLN A 74 4.46 -8.40 11.34
CA GLN A 74 4.87 -9.80 11.30
C GLN A 74 6.39 -9.90 11.24
N ALA A 75 7.00 -10.19 12.38
CA ALA A 75 8.46 -10.27 12.49
C ALA A 75 9.06 -11.26 11.46
N GLY A 76 10.09 -10.81 10.76
CA GLY A 76 10.82 -11.62 9.76
C GLY A 76 10.22 -11.61 8.36
N ALA A 77 9.05 -11.02 8.15
CA ALA A 77 8.49 -10.89 6.82
C ALA A 77 9.34 -9.97 5.94
N LYS A 78 9.63 -10.39 4.72
CA LYS A 78 10.27 -9.57 3.68
C LYS A 78 9.26 -8.81 2.85
N PHE A 79 8.07 -9.39 2.72
CA PHE A 79 6.94 -8.78 2.04
C PHE A 79 5.67 -9.01 2.84
N MET A 80 4.79 -8.02 2.84
CA MET A 80 3.45 -8.08 3.44
C MET A 80 2.41 -7.49 2.50
N ARG A 81 1.17 -8.01 2.55
CA ARG A 81 -0.02 -7.37 2.01
C ARG A 81 -1.22 -7.65 2.91
N VAL A 82 -2.20 -6.77 2.86
CA VAL A 82 -3.37 -6.80 3.74
C VAL A 82 -4.58 -7.30 2.97
N ARG A 83 -5.26 -8.32 3.48
CA ARG A 83 -6.50 -8.84 2.93
C ARG A 83 -7.69 -8.32 3.72
N PHE A 84 -8.46 -7.43 3.10
CA PHE A 84 -9.71 -6.92 3.64
C PHE A 84 -10.86 -7.86 3.28
N GLU A 85 -11.72 -8.18 4.25
CA GLU A 85 -12.98 -8.88 4.04
C GLU A 85 -14.07 -7.95 3.55
N LYS A 86 -14.07 -6.70 4.03
CA LYS A 86 -15.07 -5.69 3.70
C LYS A 86 -14.49 -4.28 3.75
N LEU A 87 -14.92 -3.44 2.82
CA LEU A 87 -14.57 -2.02 2.70
C LEU A 87 -15.80 -1.25 2.22
N GLU A 88 -16.27 -0.28 3.02
CA GLU A 88 -17.37 0.63 2.67
C GLU A 88 -17.13 2.00 3.29
N PHE A 89 -16.95 3.02 2.48
CA PHE A 89 -16.72 4.41 2.88
C PHE A 89 -17.66 5.36 2.15
N GLU A 90 -17.79 6.58 2.63
CA GLU A 90 -18.30 7.66 1.80
C GLU A 90 -17.36 7.89 0.62
N SER A 91 -17.95 8.07 -0.58
CA SER A 91 -17.14 8.28 -1.78
C SER A 91 -16.48 9.67 -1.73
N ASP A 92 -15.18 9.71 -2.06
CA ASP A 92 -14.38 10.93 -2.26
C ASP A 92 -14.08 11.76 -0.99
N ASN A 93 -14.76 11.51 0.13
CA ASN A 93 -14.54 12.23 1.39
C ASN A 93 -13.84 11.38 2.44
N ASP A 94 -14.28 10.14 2.60
CA ASP A 94 -13.69 9.20 3.53
C ASP A 94 -12.80 8.18 2.82
N PHE A 95 -11.66 7.87 3.39
CA PHE A 95 -10.73 6.95 2.75
C PHE A 95 -9.91 6.12 3.74
N LEU A 96 -9.48 5.00 3.22
CA LEU A 96 -8.53 4.11 3.87
C LEU A 96 -7.28 3.99 3.00
N THR A 97 -6.11 4.17 3.61
CA THR A 97 -4.84 3.87 2.96
C THR A 97 -4.17 2.66 3.61
N VAL A 98 -3.37 1.96 2.82
CA VAL A 98 -2.35 1.03 3.33
C VAL A 98 -1.01 1.65 3.05
N GLU A 99 -0.20 1.76 4.08
CA GLU A 99 1.04 2.53 4.07
C GLU A 99 2.21 1.69 4.58
N THR A 100 3.41 2.03 4.14
CA THR A 100 4.63 1.54 4.77
C THR A 100 4.79 2.19 6.15
N LYS A 101 5.69 1.69 6.97
CA LYS A 101 6.04 2.32 8.28
C LYS A 101 6.62 3.74 8.14
N GLU A 102 7.13 4.10 6.96
CA GLU A 102 7.62 5.43 6.60
C GLU A 102 6.52 6.38 6.12
N GLY A 103 5.27 5.89 5.96
CA GLY A 103 4.12 6.67 5.49
C GLY A 103 3.93 6.69 3.97
N ASP A 104 4.65 5.85 3.22
CA ASP A 104 4.42 5.74 1.77
C ASP A 104 3.14 4.95 1.49
N ILE A 105 2.17 5.57 0.81
CA ILE A 105 0.90 4.95 0.45
C ILE A 105 1.10 3.94 -0.66
N VAL A 106 0.74 2.67 -0.41
CA VAL A 106 0.78 1.58 -1.38
C VAL A 106 -0.61 1.25 -1.95
N SER A 107 -1.67 1.43 -1.16
CA SER A 107 -3.05 1.26 -1.61
C SER A 107 -3.96 2.33 -1.03
N PHE A 108 -5.02 2.66 -1.79
CA PHE A 108 -6.01 3.67 -1.43
C PHE A 108 -7.41 3.16 -1.74
N TYR A 109 -8.33 3.32 -0.81
CA TYR A 109 -9.73 2.88 -0.91
C TYR A 109 -10.67 3.98 -0.47
N THR A 110 -11.75 4.16 -1.24
CA THR A 110 -12.87 5.05 -0.94
C THR A 110 -14.15 4.47 -1.54
N GLY A 111 -15.31 4.92 -1.10
CA GLY A 111 -16.60 4.48 -1.63
C GLY A 111 -16.93 3.02 -1.32
N THR A 112 -17.76 2.42 -2.18
CA THR A 112 -18.32 1.06 -2.00
C THR A 112 -17.91 0.09 -3.11
N SER A 113 -16.82 0.37 -3.83
CA SER A 113 -16.37 -0.43 -4.98
C SER A 113 -15.82 -1.82 -4.62
N HIS A 114 -15.61 -2.10 -3.33
CA HIS A 114 -15.03 -3.36 -2.84
C HIS A 114 -15.93 -4.08 -1.82
N PRO A 115 -17.19 -4.40 -2.14
CA PRO A 115 -18.12 -4.98 -1.17
C PRO A 115 -17.73 -6.40 -0.71
N SER A 116 -16.92 -7.10 -1.50
CA SER A 116 -16.37 -8.43 -1.19
C SER A 116 -14.92 -8.38 -0.70
N GLY A 117 -14.49 -7.21 -0.24
CA GLY A 117 -13.13 -6.95 0.20
C GLY A 117 -12.11 -6.73 -0.93
N ALA A 118 -10.87 -6.56 -0.56
CA ALA A 118 -9.75 -6.33 -1.46
C ALA A 118 -8.44 -6.83 -0.86
N THR A 119 -7.43 -7.06 -1.71
CA THR A 119 -6.05 -7.24 -1.26
C THR A 119 -5.26 -5.98 -1.61
N SER A 120 -4.51 -5.46 -0.65
CA SER A 120 -3.63 -4.31 -0.91
C SER A 120 -2.50 -4.66 -1.87
N ASP A 121 -1.85 -3.64 -2.42
CA ASP A 121 -0.52 -3.85 -2.98
C ASP A 121 0.45 -4.26 -1.85
N TYR A 122 1.56 -4.90 -2.20
CA TYR A 122 2.49 -5.39 -1.20
C TYR A 122 3.41 -4.27 -0.67
N ILE A 123 3.87 -4.45 0.54
CA ILE A 123 4.88 -3.66 1.22
C ILE A 123 6.16 -4.48 1.28
N VAL A 124 7.31 -3.86 1.05
CA VAL A 124 8.61 -4.46 1.34
C VAL A 124 8.92 -4.23 2.81
N GLY A 125 8.95 -5.32 3.58
CA GLY A 125 9.19 -5.27 5.03
C GLY A 125 8.14 -6.03 5.84
N ASP A 126 8.19 -5.84 7.14
CA ASP A 126 7.47 -6.60 8.15
C ASP A 126 6.33 -5.81 8.83
N THR A 127 6.06 -4.61 8.37
CA THR A 127 5.08 -3.69 8.99
C THR A 127 4.22 -3.02 7.94
N ALA A 128 2.91 -3.11 8.09
CA ALA A 128 1.90 -2.38 7.34
C ALA A 128 1.11 -1.46 8.26
N VAL A 129 0.81 -0.25 7.82
CA VAL A 129 -0.06 0.68 8.52
C VAL A 129 -1.35 0.83 7.73
N VAL A 130 -2.48 0.59 8.37
CA VAL A 130 -3.81 0.86 7.82
C VAL A 130 -4.28 2.17 8.44
N HIS A 131 -4.54 3.19 7.61
CA HIS A 131 -4.87 4.54 8.05
C HIS A 131 -6.26 4.92 7.57
N LEU A 132 -7.19 5.13 8.51
CA LEU A 132 -8.57 5.57 8.26
C LEU A 132 -8.68 7.07 8.50
N VAL A 133 -9.14 7.81 7.51
CA VAL A 133 -9.44 9.25 7.60
C VAL A 133 -10.87 9.48 7.15
N THR A 134 -11.64 10.21 7.96
CA THR A 134 -13.05 10.53 7.69
C THR A 134 -13.32 12.01 7.90
N ASP A 135 -14.28 12.54 7.15
CA ASP A 135 -14.73 13.91 7.32
C ASP A 135 -15.82 14.03 8.42
N HIS A 136 -16.65 15.08 8.37
CA HIS A 136 -17.60 15.44 9.41
C HIS A 136 -19.03 14.89 9.19
N SER A 137 -19.22 14.03 8.20
CA SER A 137 -20.57 13.54 7.84
C SER A 137 -20.56 12.22 7.08
N VAL A 138 -21.71 11.56 7.01
CA VAL A 138 -22.00 10.37 6.18
C VAL A 138 -21.10 9.16 6.48
N THR A 139 -21.30 8.57 7.63
CA THR A 139 -20.59 7.34 8.01
C THR A 139 -21.10 6.09 7.26
N ARG A 140 -20.22 5.13 7.06
CA ARG A 140 -20.48 3.81 6.46
C ARG A 140 -19.93 2.70 7.35
N TYR A 141 -19.89 1.48 6.82
CA TYR A 141 -19.37 0.33 7.56
C TYR A 141 -17.92 0.54 8.04
N GLY A 142 -17.06 1.08 7.17
CA GLY A 142 -15.62 1.17 7.40
C GLY A 142 -14.87 -0.01 6.81
N PHE A 143 -14.00 -0.66 7.61
CA PHE A 143 -13.21 -1.77 7.13
C PHE A 143 -13.12 -2.93 8.13
N LYS A 144 -12.85 -4.11 7.60
CA LYS A 144 -12.43 -5.29 8.35
C LYS A 144 -11.32 -6.01 7.61
N VAL A 145 -10.19 -6.21 8.29
CA VAL A 145 -9.09 -7.07 7.85
C VAL A 145 -9.37 -8.50 8.30
N GLY A 146 -9.31 -9.45 7.39
CA GLY A 146 -9.47 -10.87 7.69
C GLY A 146 -8.15 -11.55 8.05
N HIS A 147 -7.09 -11.22 7.30
CA HIS A 147 -5.74 -11.72 7.53
C HIS A 147 -4.71 -10.84 6.82
N ILE A 148 -3.45 -11.06 7.12
CA ILE A 148 -2.33 -10.57 6.31
C ILE A 148 -1.73 -11.74 5.53
N GLU A 149 -1.11 -11.43 4.41
CA GLU A 149 -0.30 -12.39 3.66
C GLU A 149 1.16 -11.92 3.71
N VAL A 150 2.08 -12.86 3.91
CA VAL A 150 3.50 -12.57 4.08
C VAL A 150 4.40 -13.53 3.31
N ILE A 151 5.60 -13.06 2.99
CA ILE A 151 6.73 -13.87 2.51
C ILE A 151 7.92 -13.58 3.42
N ASP A 152 8.51 -14.63 3.98
CA ASP A 152 9.70 -14.59 4.85
C ASP A 152 11.01 -14.51 4.03
#